data_696fa506ed7b8e9bde1e12270d490ab7
#
_entry.id   696fa506ed7b8e9bde1e12270d490ab7
#
_cell.length_a   1.000
_cell.length_b   1.000
_cell.length_c   1.000
_cell.angle_alpha   90.00
_cell.angle_beta   90.00
_cell.angle_gamma   90.00
#
_symmetry.space_group_name_H-M   'P 1'
#
loop_
_entity.id
_entity.type
_entity.pdbx_description
1 polymer ?
#
loop_
_entity_poly.entity_id
_entity_poly.type
_entity_poly.pdbx_seq_one_letter_code
_entity_poly.pdbx_strand_id
1 'polypeptide(L)'
;MAEHHTAIVVGGGQSGLATAYYLRRFKVEFLVLDNQDEPGGAWLHAWPSLTLFSAAEFSNLPGWPMPQYPGYPPARHVIDYLESYERRYDLPVRRPVHVRSMSHEGGMFDLDSTAGQFTAEHVVAATGTWSAPFVPHYPGTFRGRQWHSSNYPGPEPFRGAKVAVVGGANSGAQIAADLIGTSEVTWFTLERPRWMPDDVDGRDLFLRSRRRILGGDSGPNLGDIVALPHLRELRNSGQLTATPIFDSLSELDHDHLIWCTGFRSALGPFRHLMRGRETAVKNLHLVGYGNWTGEGSATLMGVGPFAKHTAQVVAGRVDEARQDSE
;
A
#
# COMPACT_ATOMS: atom_id res chain seq x y z
N MET A 1 15.31 5.67 29.67
CA MET A 1 15.38 4.21 29.52
C MET A 1 14.56 3.86 28.28
N ALA A 2 14.98 2.88 27.47
CA ALA A 2 14.20 2.41 26.34
C ALA A 2 12.90 1.75 26.84
N GLU A 3 11.78 2.00 26.18
CA GLU A 3 10.50 1.35 26.48
C GLU A 3 10.49 -0.05 25.83
N HIS A 4 10.22 -1.08 26.61
CA HIS A 4 10.28 -2.47 26.17
C HIS A 4 8.89 -3.02 25.86
N HIS A 5 8.80 -3.79 24.76
CA HIS A 5 7.61 -4.51 24.34
C HIS A 5 7.97 -5.94 23.85
N THR A 6 7.08 -6.89 24.05
CA THR A 6 7.24 -8.24 23.46
C THR A 6 7.27 -8.17 21.93
N ALA A 7 6.35 -7.37 21.34
CA ALA A 7 6.34 -7.15 19.90
C ALA A 7 6.09 -5.68 19.55
N ILE A 8 6.76 -5.18 18.51
CA ILE A 8 6.49 -3.87 17.92
C ILE A 8 6.07 -4.04 16.46
N VAL A 9 4.93 -3.44 16.11
CA VAL A 9 4.49 -3.31 14.71
C VAL A 9 4.85 -1.92 14.24
N VAL A 10 5.63 -1.81 13.16
CA VAL A 10 6.02 -0.52 12.58
C VAL A 10 5.16 -0.23 11.36
N GLY A 11 4.27 0.76 11.50
CA GLY A 11 3.26 1.19 10.53
C GLY A 11 1.83 0.88 11.00
N GLY A 12 1.01 1.93 11.15
CA GLY A 12 -0.40 1.90 11.59
C GLY A 12 -1.42 1.91 10.44
N GLY A 13 -0.99 1.54 9.23
CA GLY A 13 -1.90 1.36 8.09
C GLY A 13 -2.63 0.02 8.14
N GLN A 14 -3.39 -0.30 7.08
CA GLN A 14 -4.21 -1.52 7.00
C GLN A 14 -3.48 -2.81 7.36
N SER A 15 -2.20 -2.95 7.00
CA SER A 15 -1.41 -4.16 7.27
C SER A 15 -0.99 -4.24 8.74
N GLY A 16 -0.60 -3.12 9.32
CA GLY A 16 -0.27 -3.03 10.74
C GLY A 16 -1.48 -3.29 11.63
N LEU A 17 -2.62 -2.66 11.32
CA LEU A 17 -3.87 -2.84 12.08
C LEU A 17 -4.40 -4.27 11.99
N ALA A 18 -4.33 -4.90 10.81
CA ALA A 18 -4.71 -6.30 10.65
C ALA A 18 -3.80 -7.24 11.49
N THR A 19 -2.50 -6.95 11.54
CA THR A 19 -1.54 -7.70 12.36
C THR A 19 -1.80 -7.48 13.85
N ALA A 20 -1.99 -6.24 14.26
CA ALA A 20 -2.32 -5.85 15.64
C ALA A 20 -3.59 -6.54 16.16
N TYR A 21 -4.63 -6.63 15.30
CA TYR A 21 -5.84 -7.37 15.61
C TYR A 21 -5.57 -8.84 15.98
N TYR A 22 -4.72 -9.52 15.22
CA TYR A 22 -4.39 -10.91 15.50
C TYR A 22 -3.43 -11.07 16.67
N LEU A 23 -2.44 -10.18 16.85
CA LEU A 23 -1.58 -10.18 18.05
C LEU A 23 -2.42 -10.05 19.32
N ARG A 24 -3.37 -9.10 19.36
CA ARG A 24 -4.34 -8.96 20.44
C ARG A 24 -5.15 -10.25 20.65
N ARG A 25 -5.65 -10.84 19.57
CA ARG A 25 -6.44 -12.09 19.63
C ARG A 25 -5.64 -13.27 20.18
N PHE A 26 -4.34 -13.33 19.90
CA PHE A 26 -3.42 -14.35 20.44
C PHE A 26 -2.80 -13.95 21.79
N LYS A 27 -3.24 -12.85 22.39
CA LYS A 27 -2.79 -12.36 23.70
C LYS A 27 -1.28 -12.07 23.78
N VAL A 28 -0.66 -11.71 22.68
CA VAL A 28 0.69 -11.18 22.64
C VAL A 28 0.62 -9.71 23.08
N GLU A 29 1.51 -9.29 23.97
CA GLU A 29 1.71 -7.87 24.30
C GLU A 29 2.42 -7.19 23.14
N PHE A 30 1.96 -6.02 22.71
CA PHE A 30 2.54 -5.30 21.57
C PHE A 30 2.23 -3.81 21.60
N LEU A 31 3.03 -3.06 20.82
CA LEU A 31 2.80 -1.66 20.49
C LEU A 31 2.85 -1.47 18.97
N VAL A 32 1.99 -0.60 18.42
CA VAL A 32 2.07 -0.14 17.03
C VAL A 32 2.69 1.26 17.01
N LEU A 33 3.76 1.44 16.23
CA LEU A 33 4.39 2.75 15.99
C LEU A 33 4.01 3.23 14.58
N ASP A 34 3.33 4.37 14.49
CA ASP A 34 2.86 4.93 13.23
C ASP A 34 3.40 6.34 13.02
N ASN A 35 3.91 6.62 11.83
CA ASN A 35 4.51 7.91 11.50
C ASN A 35 3.51 8.97 11.02
N GLN A 36 2.23 8.63 10.90
CA GLN A 36 1.19 9.57 10.54
C GLN A 36 0.73 10.37 11.77
N ASP A 37 0.13 11.54 11.54
CA ASP A 37 -0.44 12.36 12.60
C ASP A 37 -1.82 11.83 13.04
N GLU A 38 -2.51 11.14 12.14
CA GLU A 38 -3.86 10.61 12.34
C GLU A 38 -4.02 9.19 11.76
N PRO A 39 -5.08 8.43 12.14
CA PRO A 39 -5.38 7.11 11.56
C PRO A 39 -5.64 7.17 10.06
N GLY A 40 -5.29 6.11 9.33
CA GLY A 40 -5.57 5.99 7.89
C GLY A 40 -4.39 5.51 7.05
N GLY A 41 -3.16 5.63 7.55
CA GLY A 41 -1.95 5.18 6.84
C GLY A 41 -1.81 5.86 5.47
N ALA A 42 -1.52 5.09 4.42
CA ALA A 42 -1.34 5.61 3.06
C ALA A 42 -2.60 6.28 2.47
N TRP A 43 -3.79 5.97 2.96
CA TRP A 43 -5.05 6.56 2.48
C TRP A 43 -5.15 8.06 2.76
N LEU A 44 -4.44 8.57 3.77
CA LEU A 44 -4.34 10.01 4.07
C LEU A 44 -3.73 10.82 2.92
N HIS A 45 -2.96 10.17 2.06
CA HIS A 45 -2.25 10.79 0.94
C HIS A 45 -2.87 10.46 -0.42
N ALA A 46 -4.03 9.81 -0.43
CA ALA A 46 -4.75 9.51 -1.66
C ALA A 46 -5.20 10.80 -2.37
N TRP A 47 -5.11 10.83 -3.70
CA TRP A 47 -5.65 11.97 -4.45
C TRP A 47 -7.17 12.04 -4.34
N PRO A 48 -7.78 13.25 -4.49
CA PRO A 48 -9.19 13.47 -4.14
C PRO A 48 -10.21 12.57 -4.86
N SER A 49 -9.95 12.20 -6.11
CA SER A 49 -10.84 11.35 -6.91
C SER A 49 -10.60 9.84 -6.72
N LEU A 50 -9.60 9.44 -5.90
CA LEU A 50 -9.31 8.02 -5.69
C LEU A 50 -10.46 7.33 -4.96
N THR A 51 -10.97 6.28 -5.57
CA THR A 51 -11.90 5.34 -4.94
C THR A 51 -11.31 3.95 -4.88
N LEU A 52 -11.86 3.13 -3.98
CA LEU A 52 -11.67 1.69 -4.10
C LEU A 52 -12.22 1.21 -5.45
N PHE A 53 -11.73 0.09 -5.92
CA PHE A 53 -12.24 -0.60 -7.11
C PHE A 53 -13.03 -1.87 -6.73
N SER A 54 -13.44 -1.98 -5.46
CA SER A 54 -14.34 -2.98 -4.91
C SER A 54 -15.35 -2.32 -3.98
N ALA A 55 -16.57 -2.87 -3.90
CA ALA A 55 -17.58 -2.38 -2.96
C ALA A 55 -17.11 -2.57 -1.50
N ALA A 56 -17.68 -1.78 -0.59
CA ALA A 56 -17.33 -1.78 0.82
C ALA A 56 -17.40 -3.18 1.46
N GLU A 57 -18.41 -3.97 1.13
CA GLU A 57 -18.60 -5.35 1.64
C GLU A 57 -17.46 -6.31 1.29
N PHE A 58 -16.64 -5.99 0.27
CA PHE A 58 -15.47 -6.76 -0.16
C PHE A 58 -14.13 -6.06 0.16
N SER A 59 -14.14 -5.06 1.04
CA SER A 59 -12.97 -4.24 1.37
C SER A 59 -12.70 -4.24 2.88
N ASN A 60 -12.76 -5.42 3.49
CA ASN A 60 -12.75 -5.59 4.94
C ASN A 60 -11.38 -5.95 5.50
N LEU A 61 -11.04 -5.40 6.65
CA LEU A 61 -10.05 -5.98 7.55
C LEU A 61 -10.64 -7.15 8.36
N PRO A 62 -9.79 -8.01 8.95
CA PRO A 62 -10.23 -9.13 9.76
C PRO A 62 -11.13 -8.71 10.93
N GLY A 63 -12.21 -9.45 11.16
CA GLY A 63 -13.05 -9.33 12.34
C GLY A 63 -14.18 -8.29 12.28
N TRP A 64 -14.10 -7.31 11.37
CA TRP A 64 -15.16 -6.30 11.24
C TRP A 64 -15.37 -5.88 9.79
N PRO A 65 -16.60 -5.96 9.26
CA PRO A 65 -16.91 -5.50 7.92
C PRO A 65 -16.81 -3.97 7.82
N MET A 66 -16.38 -3.49 6.65
CA MET A 66 -16.44 -2.06 6.35
C MET A 66 -17.90 -1.60 6.30
N PRO A 67 -18.25 -0.45 6.90
CA PRO A 67 -19.59 0.12 6.78
C PRO A 67 -20.02 0.25 5.32
N GLN A 68 -21.31 0.02 5.04
CA GLN A 68 -21.84 0.09 3.69
C GLN A 68 -21.62 1.45 3.05
N TYR A 69 -21.31 1.45 1.76
CA TYR A 69 -21.17 2.64 0.94
C TYR A 69 -21.79 2.37 -0.44
N PRO A 70 -22.59 3.28 -1.01
CA PRO A 70 -23.16 3.09 -2.34
C PRO A 70 -22.06 3.22 -3.41
N GLY A 71 -21.84 2.16 -4.19
CA GLY A 71 -20.78 2.09 -5.19
C GLY A 71 -19.39 1.86 -4.62
N TYR A 72 -18.40 2.54 -5.14
CA TYR A 72 -16.99 2.39 -4.75
C TYR A 72 -16.60 3.42 -3.69
N PRO A 73 -16.20 2.99 -2.48
CA PRO A 73 -15.82 3.88 -1.39
C PRO A 73 -14.67 4.80 -1.75
N PRO A 74 -14.75 6.13 -1.45
CA PRO A 74 -13.63 7.05 -1.55
C PRO A 74 -12.62 6.84 -0.42
N ALA A 75 -11.43 7.41 -0.57
CA ALA A 75 -10.36 7.32 0.43
C ALA A 75 -10.82 7.75 1.83
N ARG A 76 -11.65 8.79 1.95
CA ARG A 76 -12.19 9.25 3.24
C ARG A 76 -12.97 8.15 3.98
N HIS A 77 -13.79 7.38 3.26
CA HIS A 77 -14.55 6.28 3.87
C HIS A 77 -13.62 5.17 4.40
N VAL A 78 -12.49 4.92 3.71
CA VAL A 78 -11.47 3.98 4.17
C VAL A 78 -10.76 4.49 5.41
N ILE A 79 -10.41 5.79 5.46
CA ILE A 79 -9.80 6.44 6.64
C ILE A 79 -10.72 6.31 7.85
N ASP A 80 -12.01 6.67 7.71
CA ASP A 80 -13.00 6.59 8.79
C ASP A 80 -13.18 5.13 9.28
N TYR A 81 -13.11 4.18 8.37
CA TYR A 81 -13.16 2.76 8.71
C TYR A 81 -11.92 2.32 9.50
N LEU A 82 -10.70 2.69 9.06
CA LEU A 82 -9.46 2.32 9.76
C LEU A 82 -9.38 2.95 11.15
N GLU A 83 -9.78 4.22 11.29
CA GLU A 83 -9.88 4.89 12.59
C GLU A 83 -10.88 4.18 13.52
N SER A 84 -12.05 3.84 13.00
CA SER A 84 -13.08 3.12 13.75
C SER A 84 -12.64 1.70 14.11
N TYR A 85 -11.88 1.05 13.24
CA TYR A 85 -11.30 -0.28 13.46
C TYR A 85 -10.30 -0.24 14.63
N GLU A 86 -9.40 0.73 14.64
CA GLU A 86 -8.42 0.94 15.70
C GLU A 86 -9.10 1.13 17.06
N ARG A 87 -10.09 2.02 17.12
CA ARG A 87 -10.89 2.26 18.34
C ARG A 87 -11.69 1.03 18.77
N ARG A 88 -12.34 0.35 17.84
CA ARG A 88 -13.17 -0.83 18.13
C ARG A 88 -12.40 -1.94 18.83
N TYR A 89 -11.17 -2.15 18.41
CA TYR A 89 -10.32 -3.19 18.96
C TYR A 89 -9.34 -2.66 20.01
N ASP A 90 -9.45 -1.38 20.40
CA ASP A 90 -8.58 -0.75 21.39
C ASP A 90 -7.10 -1.11 21.11
N LEU A 91 -6.65 -0.88 19.87
CA LEU A 91 -5.30 -1.21 19.46
C LEU A 91 -4.33 -0.15 20.01
N PRO A 92 -3.22 -0.56 20.64
CA PRO A 92 -2.25 0.37 21.21
C PRO A 92 -1.39 0.98 20.08
N VAL A 93 -1.90 2.03 19.45
CA VAL A 93 -1.20 2.77 18.39
C VAL A 93 -0.65 4.07 18.94
N ARG A 94 0.65 4.27 18.77
CA ARG A 94 1.33 5.52 19.12
C ARG A 94 1.70 6.28 17.86
N ARG A 95 1.26 7.52 17.77
CA ARG A 95 1.56 8.45 16.65
C ARG A 95 1.63 9.91 17.13
N PRO A 96 2.36 10.80 16.42
CA PRO A 96 3.26 10.45 15.32
C PRO A 96 4.59 9.90 15.84
N VAL A 97 4.99 8.72 15.40
CA VAL A 97 6.29 8.11 15.75
C VAL A 97 6.98 7.59 14.50
N HIS A 98 8.04 8.26 14.10
CA HIS A 98 8.87 7.83 12.97
C HIS A 98 10.05 6.99 13.47
N VAL A 99 10.10 5.72 13.12
CA VAL A 99 11.25 4.84 13.35
C VAL A 99 12.31 5.15 12.31
N ARG A 100 13.47 5.66 12.75
CA ARG A 100 14.57 6.10 11.90
C ARG A 100 15.53 4.98 11.55
N SER A 101 15.85 4.17 12.56
CA SER A 101 16.75 3.03 12.43
C SER A 101 16.39 1.94 13.42
N MET A 102 16.89 0.75 13.16
CA MET A 102 16.71 -0.42 14.02
C MET A 102 17.99 -1.25 14.00
N SER A 103 18.42 -1.77 15.14
CA SER A 103 19.49 -2.78 15.24
C SER A 103 18.96 -4.05 15.89
N HIS A 104 19.73 -5.13 15.82
CA HIS A 104 19.40 -6.39 16.46
C HIS A 104 20.66 -7.00 17.06
N GLU A 105 20.67 -7.12 18.38
CA GLU A 105 21.74 -7.72 19.16
C GLU A 105 21.17 -8.58 20.30
N GLY A 106 21.82 -9.70 20.61
CA GLY A 106 21.44 -10.54 21.75
C GLY A 106 19.99 -11.06 21.72
N GLY A 107 19.38 -11.17 20.54
CA GLY A 107 17.99 -11.59 20.41
C GLY A 107 16.96 -10.45 20.55
N MET A 108 17.41 -9.22 20.77
CA MET A 108 16.58 -8.03 21.00
C MET A 108 16.73 -7.03 19.86
N PHE A 109 15.64 -6.39 19.48
CA PHE A 109 15.66 -5.24 18.59
C PHE A 109 15.72 -3.95 19.38
N ASP A 110 16.58 -3.02 18.95
CA ASP A 110 16.63 -1.64 19.41
C ASP A 110 16.14 -0.74 18.29
N LEU A 111 15.12 0.07 18.56
CA LEU A 111 14.51 0.99 17.60
C LEU A 111 14.75 2.43 18.04
N ASP A 112 15.44 3.22 17.20
CA ASP A 112 15.52 4.67 17.37
C ASP A 112 14.36 5.36 16.64
N SER A 113 13.69 6.26 17.34
CA SER A 113 12.52 6.94 16.80
C SER A 113 12.45 8.43 17.20
N THR A 114 11.46 9.12 16.64
CA THR A 114 11.15 10.53 17.03
C THR A 114 10.57 10.65 18.44
N ALA A 115 10.05 9.56 19.01
CA ALA A 115 9.48 9.53 20.36
C ALA A 115 10.43 8.89 21.40
N GLY A 116 11.68 8.67 21.05
CA GLY A 116 12.68 8.04 21.89
C GLY A 116 13.03 6.62 21.42
N GLN A 117 13.63 5.84 22.32
CA GLN A 117 14.10 4.49 22.04
C GLN A 117 13.12 3.45 22.56
N PHE A 118 12.92 2.41 21.75
CA PHE A 118 12.12 1.24 22.08
C PHE A 118 12.96 -0.02 21.93
N THR A 119 12.62 -1.07 22.67
CA THR A 119 13.18 -2.40 22.49
C THR A 119 12.07 -3.43 22.31
N ALA A 120 12.33 -4.47 21.51
CA ALA A 120 11.36 -5.54 21.29
C ALA A 120 12.02 -6.88 20.98
N GLU A 121 11.39 -7.97 21.41
CA GLU A 121 11.78 -9.33 21.04
C GLU A 121 11.40 -9.68 19.60
N HIS A 122 10.28 -9.11 19.14
CA HIS A 122 9.74 -9.28 17.79
C HIS A 122 9.44 -7.93 17.14
N VAL A 123 9.75 -7.80 15.85
CA VAL A 123 9.34 -6.65 15.06
C VAL A 123 8.57 -7.10 13.83
N VAL A 124 7.42 -6.47 13.59
CA VAL A 124 6.64 -6.62 12.36
C VAL A 124 6.75 -5.33 11.55
N ALA A 125 7.49 -5.38 10.45
CA ALA A 125 7.53 -4.28 9.48
C ALA A 125 6.24 -4.29 8.65
N ALA A 126 5.43 -3.24 8.78
CA ALA A 126 4.18 -3.03 8.06
C ALA A 126 4.13 -1.61 7.45
N THR A 127 5.31 -1.09 7.09
CA THR A 127 5.51 0.30 6.61
C THR A 127 5.01 0.55 5.20
N GLY A 128 4.56 -0.48 4.50
CA GLY A 128 3.99 -0.39 3.16
C GLY A 128 4.98 0.11 2.10
N THR A 129 4.46 0.89 1.15
CA THR A 129 5.22 1.32 -0.03
C THR A 129 5.10 2.82 -0.31
N TRP A 130 4.10 3.50 0.24
CA TRP A 130 3.72 4.87 -0.14
C TRP A 130 4.85 5.90 0.00
N SER A 131 5.66 5.79 1.04
CA SER A 131 6.81 6.68 1.30
C SER A 131 8.05 6.38 0.43
N ALA A 132 7.94 5.40 -0.50
CA ALA A 132 9.02 5.02 -1.40
C ALA A 132 8.56 5.01 -2.87
N PRO A 133 8.12 6.15 -3.43
CA PRO A 133 7.73 6.27 -4.83
C PRO A 133 8.90 5.91 -5.74
N PHE A 134 8.60 5.26 -6.86
CA PHE A 134 9.60 4.85 -7.84
C PHE A 134 9.48 5.70 -9.11
N VAL A 135 10.54 6.42 -9.44
CA VAL A 135 10.70 7.13 -10.71
C VAL A 135 11.81 6.45 -11.49
N PRO A 136 11.53 5.94 -12.71
CA PRO A 136 12.56 5.34 -13.56
C PRO A 136 13.52 6.41 -14.08
N HIS A 137 14.74 5.98 -14.38
CA HIS A 137 15.70 6.84 -15.04
C HIS A 137 15.47 6.84 -16.55
N TYR A 138 15.30 8.04 -17.12
CA TYR A 138 15.28 8.26 -18.57
C TYR A 138 16.35 9.26 -18.97
N PRO A 139 16.99 9.12 -20.14
CA PRO A 139 17.94 10.10 -20.65
C PRO A 139 17.26 11.44 -20.97
N GLY A 140 18.05 12.49 -21.11
CA GLY A 140 17.57 13.82 -21.47
C GLY A 140 17.08 14.64 -20.30
N THR A 141 16.47 15.79 -20.61
CA THR A 141 15.98 16.74 -19.63
C THR A 141 14.55 17.13 -19.91
N PHE A 142 13.68 17.02 -18.90
CA PHE A 142 12.33 17.54 -18.94
C PHE A 142 12.32 18.98 -18.41
N ARG A 143 11.74 19.90 -19.15
CA ARG A 143 11.72 21.33 -18.80
C ARG A 143 10.53 21.73 -17.92
N GLY A 144 9.48 20.92 -17.89
CA GLY A 144 8.29 21.14 -17.09
C GLY A 144 8.43 20.65 -15.66
N ARG A 145 7.32 20.64 -14.93
CA ARG A 145 7.27 20.15 -13.55
C ARG A 145 6.98 18.66 -13.49
N GLN A 146 7.74 17.92 -12.70
CA GLN A 146 7.54 16.50 -12.47
C GLN A 146 6.76 16.23 -11.18
N TRP A 147 5.89 15.23 -11.24
CA TRP A 147 5.04 14.74 -10.16
C TRP A 147 5.13 13.23 -10.10
N HIS A 148 4.68 12.66 -9.00
CA HIS A 148 4.41 11.23 -8.87
C HIS A 148 2.95 11.03 -8.46
N SER A 149 2.35 9.87 -8.74
CA SER A 149 0.99 9.56 -8.28
C SER A 149 0.80 9.69 -6.76
N SER A 150 1.88 9.59 -5.98
CA SER A 150 1.86 9.79 -4.52
C SER A 150 1.62 11.24 -4.08
N ASN A 151 1.86 12.21 -4.94
CA ASN A 151 1.68 13.64 -4.66
C ASN A 151 0.82 14.34 -5.72
N TYR A 152 0.03 13.59 -6.48
CA TYR A 152 -0.93 14.14 -7.42
C TYR A 152 -2.07 14.83 -6.66
N PRO A 153 -2.29 16.15 -6.83
CA PRO A 153 -3.23 16.90 -5.99
C PRO A 153 -4.67 16.94 -6.55
N GLY A 154 -4.94 16.22 -7.65
CA GLY A 154 -6.17 16.35 -8.43
C GLY A 154 -5.98 17.21 -9.68
N PRO A 155 -7.01 17.35 -10.55
CA PRO A 155 -6.87 17.92 -11.88
C PRO A 155 -6.72 19.45 -11.91
N GLU A 156 -7.22 20.18 -10.91
CA GLU A 156 -7.29 21.65 -10.94
C GLU A 156 -5.96 22.37 -11.21
N PRO A 157 -4.82 22.00 -10.62
CA PRO A 157 -3.53 22.64 -10.91
C PRO A 157 -3.01 22.43 -12.33
N PHE A 158 -3.63 21.56 -13.11
CA PHE A 158 -3.23 21.21 -14.48
C PHE A 158 -4.17 21.79 -15.55
N ARG A 159 -5.14 22.57 -15.14
CA ARG A 159 -6.17 23.13 -16.05
C ARG A 159 -5.55 23.91 -17.21
N GLY A 160 -5.88 23.49 -18.44
CA GLY A 160 -5.40 24.08 -19.68
C GLY A 160 -3.93 23.76 -20.03
N ALA A 161 -3.24 22.97 -19.21
CA ALA A 161 -1.86 22.57 -19.45
C ALA A 161 -1.77 21.28 -20.29
N LYS A 162 -0.60 21.05 -20.89
CA LYS A 162 -0.21 19.78 -21.51
C LYS A 162 0.38 18.85 -20.44
N VAL A 163 -0.21 17.70 -20.23
CA VAL A 163 0.16 16.77 -19.18
C VAL A 163 0.54 15.40 -19.76
N ALA A 164 1.77 14.97 -19.50
CA ALA A 164 2.22 13.60 -19.74
C ALA A 164 1.96 12.74 -18.50
N VAL A 165 1.22 11.66 -18.64
CA VAL A 165 0.99 10.66 -17.58
C VAL A 165 1.70 9.37 -17.97
N VAL A 166 2.60 8.84 -17.13
CA VAL A 166 3.42 7.67 -17.44
C VAL A 166 3.08 6.51 -16.52
N GLY A 167 2.59 5.41 -17.09
CA GLY A 167 2.29 4.17 -16.38
C GLY A 167 1.06 3.44 -16.91
N GLY A 168 1.18 2.15 -17.16
CA GLY A 168 0.16 1.32 -17.82
C GLY A 168 -0.73 0.52 -16.86
N ALA A 169 -0.81 0.88 -15.58
CA ALA A 169 -1.64 0.22 -14.56
C ALA A 169 -2.74 1.16 -14.04
N ASN A 170 -3.48 0.72 -12.99
CA ASN A 170 -4.64 1.43 -12.45
C ASN A 170 -4.40 2.92 -12.18
N SER A 171 -3.30 3.29 -11.50
CA SER A 171 -3.04 4.71 -11.19
C SER A 171 -2.83 5.56 -12.45
N GLY A 172 -2.14 5.03 -13.47
CA GLY A 172 -1.93 5.73 -14.74
C GLY A 172 -3.24 5.98 -15.47
N ALA A 173 -4.08 4.95 -15.58
CA ALA A 173 -5.39 5.07 -16.22
C ALA A 173 -6.33 6.03 -15.47
N GLN A 174 -6.37 5.94 -14.14
CA GLN A 174 -7.24 6.78 -13.30
C GLN A 174 -6.82 8.25 -13.36
N ILE A 175 -5.52 8.55 -13.21
CA ILE A 175 -5.03 9.94 -13.26
C ILE A 175 -5.15 10.52 -14.67
N ALA A 176 -4.87 9.74 -15.72
CA ALA A 176 -5.10 10.20 -17.08
C ALA A 176 -6.59 10.52 -17.33
N ALA A 177 -7.50 9.66 -16.87
CA ALA A 177 -8.94 9.88 -16.95
C ALA A 177 -9.42 11.10 -16.14
N ASP A 178 -8.85 11.32 -14.97
CA ASP A 178 -9.18 12.46 -14.09
C ASP A 178 -8.81 13.82 -14.71
N LEU A 179 -7.76 13.83 -15.53
CA LEU A 179 -7.27 15.01 -16.23
C LEU A 179 -8.00 15.31 -17.55
N ILE A 180 -8.64 14.30 -18.17
CA ILE A 180 -9.40 14.48 -19.42
C ILE A 180 -10.56 15.47 -19.18
N GLY A 181 -10.71 16.44 -20.09
CA GLY A 181 -11.69 17.52 -19.98
C GLY A 181 -11.20 18.76 -19.23
N THR A 182 -10.07 18.69 -18.52
CA THR A 182 -9.44 19.85 -17.87
C THR A 182 -8.10 20.21 -18.49
N SER A 183 -7.40 19.24 -19.07
CA SER A 183 -6.03 19.35 -19.59
C SER A 183 -5.89 18.64 -20.93
N GLU A 184 -4.81 18.94 -21.67
CA GLU A 184 -4.39 18.17 -22.84
C GLU A 184 -3.52 16.99 -22.35
N VAL A 185 -4.08 15.78 -22.34
CA VAL A 185 -3.45 14.61 -21.73
C VAL A 185 -2.83 13.70 -22.77
N THR A 186 -1.56 13.32 -22.57
CA THR A 186 -0.91 12.20 -23.26
C THR A 186 -0.61 11.10 -22.26
N TRP A 187 -1.22 9.94 -22.42
CA TRP A 187 -1.00 8.80 -21.55
C TRP A 187 0.04 7.85 -22.15
N PHE A 188 1.25 7.81 -21.58
CA PHE A 188 2.37 7.00 -22.03
C PHE A 188 2.44 5.67 -21.29
N THR A 189 2.64 4.58 -22.03
CA THR A 189 2.77 3.23 -21.47
C THR A 189 3.89 2.45 -22.15
N LEU A 190 4.63 1.64 -21.39
CA LEU A 190 5.69 0.79 -21.91
C LEU A 190 5.12 -0.35 -22.78
N GLU A 191 4.02 -0.93 -22.32
CA GLU A 191 3.28 -1.98 -23.02
C GLU A 191 1.82 -1.54 -23.19
N ARG A 192 1.10 -2.16 -24.11
CA ARG A 192 -0.33 -1.92 -24.28
C ARG A 192 -1.05 -2.18 -22.95
N PRO A 193 -1.86 -1.24 -22.44
CA PRO A 193 -2.60 -1.42 -21.21
C PRO A 193 -3.50 -2.66 -21.26
N ARG A 194 -3.44 -3.46 -20.20
CA ARG A 194 -4.29 -4.63 -20.04
C ARG A 194 -5.47 -4.26 -19.16
N TRP A 195 -6.66 -4.44 -19.68
CA TRP A 195 -7.90 -4.17 -19.00
C TRP A 195 -8.49 -5.48 -18.48
N MET A 196 -9.06 -5.44 -17.29
CA MET A 196 -9.97 -6.49 -16.87
C MET A 196 -11.23 -6.49 -17.73
N PRO A 197 -11.91 -7.66 -17.86
CA PRO A 197 -13.24 -7.69 -18.45
C PRO A 197 -14.18 -6.68 -17.78
N ASP A 198 -15.07 -6.09 -18.55
CA ASP A 198 -15.94 -4.98 -18.11
C ASP A 198 -16.94 -5.36 -17.01
N ASP A 199 -17.21 -6.64 -16.85
CA ASP A 199 -18.06 -7.25 -15.82
C ASP A 199 -17.30 -7.71 -14.58
N VAL A 200 -15.94 -7.54 -14.58
CA VAL A 200 -15.08 -7.94 -13.47
C VAL A 200 -14.70 -6.69 -12.66
N ASP A 201 -15.18 -6.63 -11.45
CA ASP A 201 -14.79 -5.63 -10.46
C ASP A 201 -13.68 -6.15 -9.53
N GLY A 202 -13.28 -5.31 -8.57
CA GLY A 202 -12.27 -5.69 -7.58
C GLY A 202 -12.65 -6.90 -6.71
N ARG A 203 -13.96 -7.20 -6.54
CA ARG A 203 -14.44 -8.40 -5.86
C ARG A 203 -13.96 -9.66 -6.56
N ASP A 204 -14.25 -9.77 -7.86
CA ASP A 204 -13.86 -10.93 -8.66
C ASP A 204 -12.34 -11.08 -8.71
N LEU A 205 -11.60 -9.96 -8.80
CA LEU A 205 -10.16 -9.93 -8.71
C LEU A 205 -9.67 -10.60 -7.42
N PHE A 206 -10.21 -10.21 -6.26
CA PHE A 206 -9.78 -10.74 -4.97
C PHE A 206 -10.22 -12.19 -4.75
N LEU A 207 -11.42 -12.56 -5.19
CA LEU A 207 -11.90 -13.95 -5.11
C LEU A 207 -11.07 -14.89 -5.99
N ARG A 208 -10.66 -14.43 -7.18
CA ARG A 208 -9.80 -15.20 -8.10
C ARG A 208 -8.37 -15.29 -7.59
N SER A 209 -7.80 -14.20 -7.06
CA SER A 209 -6.48 -14.21 -6.40
C SER A 209 -6.45 -15.20 -5.24
N ARG A 210 -7.52 -15.25 -4.43
CA ARG A 210 -7.65 -16.23 -3.33
C ARG A 210 -7.71 -17.68 -3.83
N ARG A 211 -8.42 -17.95 -4.94
CA ARG A 211 -8.45 -19.29 -5.55
C ARG A 211 -7.09 -19.70 -6.09
N ARG A 212 -6.33 -18.77 -6.68
CA ARG A 212 -4.99 -19.01 -7.18
C ARG A 212 -4.01 -19.39 -6.05
N ILE A 213 -4.06 -18.69 -4.92
CA ILE A 213 -3.26 -19.02 -3.71
C ILE A 213 -3.60 -20.44 -3.21
N LEU A 214 -4.82 -20.93 -3.43
CA LEU A 214 -5.28 -22.27 -3.06
C LEU A 214 -5.03 -23.34 -4.14
N GLY A 215 -4.24 -23.02 -5.21
CA GLY A 215 -3.85 -23.98 -6.26
C GLY A 215 -4.82 -24.05 -7.46
N GLY A 216 -5.67 -23.05 -7.65
CA GLY A 216 -6.56 -22.92 -8.79
C GLY A 216 -5.99 -22.09 -9.95
N ASP A 217 -6.76 -22.03 -11.05
CA ASP A 217 -6.42 -21.52 -12.38
C ASP A 217 -5.95 -20.04 -12.39
N SER A 218 -5.16 -19.68 -13.43
CA SER A 218 -4.60 -18.36 -13.67
C SER A 218 -5.68 -17.32 -14.01
N GLY A 219 -6.14 -16.58 -12.99
CA GLY A 219 -7.02 -15.43 -13.15
C GLY A 219 -6.29 -14.15 -13.61
N PRO A 220 -7.02 -13.01 -13.80
CA PRO A 220 -6.43 -11.72 -14.14
C PRO A 220 -5.36 -11.29 -13.14
N ASN A 221 -4.34 -10.59 -13.62
CA ASN A 221 -3.24 -10.12 -12.81
C ASN A 221 -3.69 -8.89 -12.01
N LEU A 222 -3.20 -8.72 -10.77
CA LEU A 222 -3.43 -7.51 -9.97
C LEU A 222 -2.95 -6.20 -10.64
N GLY A 223 -2.09 -6.31 -11.65
CA GLY A 223 -1.64 -5.20 -12.47
C GLY A 223 -2.60 -4.79 -13.59
N ASP A 224 -3.64 -5.58 -13.88
CA ASP A 224 -4.59 -5.26 -14.93
C ASP A 224 -5.54 -4.13 -14.45
N ILE A 225 -5.93 -3.26 -15.38
CA ILE A 225 -6.73 -2.08 -15.06
C ILE A 225 -8.19 -2.49 -14.84
N VAL A 226 -8.72 -2.17 -13.67
CA VAL A 226 -10.15 -2.34 -13.38
C VAL A 226 -10.93 -1.28 -14.17
N ALA A 227 -11.86 -1.75 -15.00
CA ALA A 227 -12.67 -0.89 -15.87
C ALA A 227 -13.81 -0.22 -15.09
N LEU A 228 -13.46 0.70 -14.16
CA LEU A 228 -14.44 1.53 -13.46
C LEU A 228 -15.36 2.25 -14.49
N PRO A 229 -16.63 2.54 -14.18
CA PRO A 229 -17.59 3.09 -15.13
C PRO A 229 -17.05 4.28 -15.93
N HIS A 230 -16.48 5.26 -15.25
CA HIS A 230 -15.90 6.45 -15.89
C HIS A 230 -14.71 6.13 -16.82
N LEU A 231 -13.78 5.25 -16.38
CA LEU A 231 -12.65 4.83 -17.22
C LEU A 231 -13.14 4.09 -18.48
N ARG A 232 -14.16 3.25 -18.32
CA ARG A 232 -14.76 2.49 -19.42
C ARG A 232 -15.39 3.41 -20.48
N GLU A 233 -16.11 4.45 -20.05
CA GLU A 233 -16.69 5.45 -20.93
C GLU A 233 -15.60 6.17 -21.75
N LEU A 234 -14.56 6.68 -21.10
CA LEU A 234 -13.44 7.37 -21.75
C LEU A 234 -12.63 6.44 -22.68
N ARG A 235 -12.41 5.19 -22.27
CA ARG A 235 -11.77 4.19 -23.15
C ARG A 235 -12.61 3.90 -24.39
N ASN A 236 -13.90 3.66 -24.22
CA ASN A 236 -14.80 3.27 -25.30
C ASN A 236 -15.08 4.42 -26.28
N SER A 237 -15.04 5.67 -25.80
CA SER A 237 -15.13 6.87 -26.66
C SER A 237 -13.81 7.23 -27.35
N GLY A 238 -12.71 6.51 -27.05
CA GLY A 238 -11.39 6.79 -27.61
C GLY A 238 -10.65 7.97 -26.97
N GLN A 239 -11.20 8.60 -25.92
CA GLN A 239 -10.56 9.72 -25.22
C GLN A 239 -9.41 9.24 -24.31
N LEU A 240 -9.52 8.05 -23.74
CA LEU A 240 -8.45 7.43 -22.93
C LEU A 240 -7.69 6.39 -23.76
N THR A 241 -6.70 6.88 -24.53
CA THR A 241 -5.88 6.06 -25.43
C THR A 241 -4.42 6.14 -25.00
N ALA A 242 -3.76 4.99 -24.90
CA ALA A 242 -2.34 4.94 -24.56
C ALA A 242 -1.44 5.21 -25.77
N THR A 243 -0.39 5.96 -25.53
CA THR A 243 0.71 6.24 -26.45
C THR A 243 1.95 5.42 -26.04
N PRO A 244 2.75 4.88 -26.98
CA PRO A 244 4.01 4.25 -26.65
C PRO A 244 4.92 5.19 -25.86
N ILE A 245 5.71 4.61 -24.92
CA ILE A 245 6.64 5.38 -24.09
C ILE A 245 7.73 6.04 -24.97
N PHE A 246 8.17 7.20 -24.55
CA PHE A 246 9.30 7.94 -25.16
C PHE A 246 10.65 7.31 -24.78
N ASP A 247 11.67 7.56 -25.60
CA ASP A 247 13.04 7.12 -25.33
C ASP A 247 13.83 8.15 -24.50
N SER A 248 13.47 9.42 -24.59
CA SER A 248 14.13 10.52 -23.89
C SER A 248 13.13 11.55 -23.33
N LEU A 249 13.42 12.06 -22.13
CA LEU A 249 12.65 13.16 -21.54
C LEU A 249 12.66 14.44 -22.40
N SER A 250 13.67 14.61 -23.26
CA SER A 250 13.76 15.76 -24.19
C SER A 250 12.75 15.72 -25.33
N GLU A 251 12.08 14.61 -25.55
CA GLU A 251 11.01 14.47 -26.56
C GLU A 251 9.67 15.06 -26.09
N LEU A 252 9.53 15.28 -24.78
CA LEU A 252 8.28 15.72 -24.18
C LEU A 252 8.10 17.23 -24.31
N ASP A 253 7.11 17.66 -25.08
CA ASP A 253 6.60 19.04 -25.16
C ASP A 253 5.38 19.22 -24.26
N HIS A 254 5.58 19.00 -22.95
CA HIS A 254 4.53 19.06 -21.93
C HIS A 254 4.92 19.99 -20.80
N ASP A 255 3.93 20.59 -20.13
CA ASP A 255 4.13 21.45 -18.96
C ASP A 255 4.35 20.62 -17.70
N HIS A 256 3.70 19.45 -17.64
CA HIS A 256 3.75 18.55 -16.49
C HIS A 256 3.99 17.10 -16.91
N LEU A 257 4.73 16.37 -16.06
CA LEU A 257 4.97 14.94 -16.18
C LEU A 257 4.58 14.25 -14.87
N ILE A 258 3.64 13.31 -14.93
CA ILE A 258 3.16 12.56 -13.76
C ILE A 258 3.61 11.10 -13.86
N TRP A 259 4.46 10.69 -12.96
CA TRP A 259 4.93 9.33 -12.86
C TRP A 259 3.93 8.46 -12.09
N CYS A 260 3.28 7.53 -12.78
CA CYS A 260 2.42 6.48 -12.22
C CYS A 260 3.15 5.13 -12.28
N THR A 261 4.41 5.14 -11.91
CA THR A 261 5.37 4.05 -12.09
C THR A 261 5.52 3.19 -10.83
N GLY A 262 4.60 3.33 -9.88
CA GLY A 262 4.51 2.51 -8.69
C GLY A 262 5.49 2.91 -7.58
N PHE A 263 5.74 1.96 -6.70
CA PHE A 263 6.44 2.19 -5.44
C PHE A 263 7.40 1.04 -5.14
N ARG A 264 8.41 1.31 -4.34
CA ARG A 264 9.26 0.30 -3.72
C ARG A 264 8.78 0.05 -2.29
N SER A 265 9.19 -1.07 -1.70
CA SER A 265 8.94 -1.34 -0.28
C SER A 265 9.70 -0.35 0.59
N ALA A 266 9.00 0.27 1.55
CA ALA A 266 9.54 1.29 2.44
C ALA A 266 10.32 0.65 3.60
N LEU A 267 11.48 0.07 3.30
CA LEU A 267 12.30 -0.72 4.24
C LEU A 267 13.46 0.07 4.85
N GLY A 268 13.45 1.41 4.80
CA GLY A 268 14.56 2.23 5.26
C GLY A 268 15.19 1.74 6.59
N PRO A 269 14.42 1.67 7.68
CA PRO A 269 14.94 1.28 9.00
C PRO A 269 15.44 -0.18 9.08
N PHE A 270 14.96 -1.08 8.22
CA PHE A 270 15.22 -2.52 8.31
C PHE A 270 16.13 -3.05 7.20
N ARG A 271 16.52 -2.23 6.23
CA ARG A 271 17.20 -2.69 5.00
C ARG A 271 18.48 -3.48 5.28
N HIS A 272 19.24 -3.10 6.27
CA HIS A 272 20.49 -3.78 6.67
C HIS A 272 20.25 -5.13 7.36
N LEU A 273 19.02 -5.39 7.84
CA LEU A 273 18.59 -6.68 8.41
C LEU A 273 17.93 -7.58 7.36
N MET A 274 18.07 -7.24 6.07
CA MET A 274 17.55 -8.00 4.94
C MET A 274 18.67 -8.72 4.18
N ARG A 275 18.37 -9.90 3.64
CA ARG A 275 19.19 -10.62 2.67
C ARG A 275 18.37 -10.84 1.41
N GLY A 276 18.48 -9.90 0.46
CA GLY A 276 17.60 -9.87 -0.71
C GLY A 276 16.14 -9.64 -0.31
N ARG A 277 15.30 -10.65 -0.49
CA ARG A 277 13.87 -10.62 -0.14
C ARG A 277 13.55 -11.29 1.22
N GLU A 278 14.53 -11.81 1.91
CA GLU A 278 14.35 -12.50 3.20
C GLU A 278 14.88 -11.65 4.34
N THR A 279 14.33 -11.85 5.52
CA THR A 279 14.87 -11.25 6.74
C THR A 279 16.11 -12.02 7.20
N ALA A 280 17.20 -11.31 7.54
CA ALA A 280 18.41 -11.93 8.07
C ALA A 280 18.26 -12.34 9.54
N VAL A 281 17.18 -11.90 10.18
CA VAL A 281 16.91 -12.08 11.62
C VAL A 281 15.60 -12.82 11.81
N LYS A 282 15.59 -13.85 12.63
CA LYS A 282 14.46 -14.78 12.82
C LYS A 282 13.17 -14.06 13.26
N ASN A 283 13.26 -13.06 14.12
CA ASN A 283 12.10 -12.38 14.74
C ASN A 283 11.72 -11.05 14.06
N LEU A 284 12.30 -10.76 12.87
CA LEU A 284 11.83 -9.68 11.98
C LEU A 284 10.84 -10.26 10.98
N HIS A 285 9.64 -9.73 10.94
CA HIS A 285 8.55 -10.17 10.08
C HIS A 285 8.15 -9.06 9.12
N LEU A 286 7.64 -9.42 7.93
CA LEU A 286 7.21 -8.49 6.90
C LEU A 286 5.75 -8.74 6.55
N VAL A 287 4.89 -7.72 6.55
CA VAL A 287 3.47 -7.81 6.18
C VAL A 287 3.07 -6.65 5.29
N GLY A 288 2.34 -6.93 4.20
CA GLY A 288 1.70 -5.87 3.42
C GLY A 288 2.55 -5.26 2.30
N TYR A 289 3.54 -5.99 1.79
CA TYR A 289 4.40 -5.52 0.69
C TYR A 289 4.01 -6.11 -0.68
N GLY A 290 2.73 -6.41 -0.89
CA GLY A 290 2.21 -6.91 -2.16
C GLY A 290 2.77 -8.29 -2.51
N ASN A 291 3.00 -8.54 -3.81
CA ASN A 291 3.43 -9.85 -4.30
C ASN A 291 4.70 -10.39 -3.63
N TRP A 292 5.49 -9.54 -3.00
CA TRP A 292 6.67 -9.97 -2.25
C TRP A 292 6.31 -10.77 -0.98
N THR A 293 5.34 -10.29 -0.21
CA THR A 293 4.87 -10.95 1.02
C THR A 293 3.62 -11.82 0.79
N GLY A 294 3.20 -11.93 -0.46
CA GLY A 294 2.07 -12.74 -0.91
C GLY A 294 1.09 -11.93 -1.76
N GLU A 295 0.52 -12.58 -2.77
CA GLU A 295 -0.44 -11.95 -3.67
C GLU A 295 -1.63 -11.37 -2.89
N GLY A 296 -1.94 -10.10 -3.14
CA GLY A 296 -3.00 -9.38 -2.42
C GLY A 296 -2.68 -8.92 -1.00
N SER A 297 -1.50 -9.24 -0.45
CA SER A 297 -1.13 -8.89 0.93
C SER A 297 -1.13 -7.38 1.23
N ALA A 298 -1.02 -6.53 0.23
CA ALA A 298 -1.08 -5.07 0.37
C ALA A 298 -2.51 -4.52 0.25
N THR A 299 -3.54 -5.36 0.14
CA THR A 299 -4.94 -4.91 0.00
C THR A 299 -5.71 -5.09 1.31
N LEU A 300 -6.78 -4.32 1.51
CA LEU A 300 -7.64 -4.40 2.70
C LEU A 300 -8.15 -5.84 2.93
N MET A 301 -8.73 -6.45 1.90
CA MET A 301 -9.29 -7.80 2.02
C MET A 301 -8.21 -8.89 2.04
N GLY A 302 -7.11 -8.69 1.30
CA GLY A 302 -6.11 -9.73 1.10
C GLY A 302 -5.11 -9.86 2.24
N VAL A 303 -4.92 -8.84 3.07
CA VAL A 303 -3.89 -8.84 4.13
C VAL A 303 -4.19 -9.83 5.27
N GLY A 304 -5.46 -10.15 5.52
CA GLY A 304 -5.91 -10.93 6.67
C GLY A 304 -5.17 -12.25 6.89
N PRO A 305 -5.06 -13.16 5.91
CA PRO A 305 -4.35 -14.42 6.05
C PRO A 305 -2.87 -14.25 6.41
N PHE A 306 -2.18 -13.27 5.81
CA PHE A 306 -0.76 -12.99 6.05
C PHE A 306 -0.54 -12.41 7.44
N ALA A 307 -1.37 -11.45 7.85
CA ALA A 307 -1.35 -10.88 9.19
C ALA A 307 -1.62 -11.96 10.26
N LYS A 308 -2.58 -12.86 10.02
CA LYS A 308 -2.87 -14.00 10.91
C LYS A 308 -1.68 -14.92 11.05
N HIS A 309 -1.08 -15.32 9.93
CA HIS A 309 0.08 -16.21 9.93
C HIS A 309 1.25 -15.58 10.70
N THR A 310 1.57 -14.32 10.42
CA THR A 310 2.65 -13.61 11.14
C THR A 310 2.38 -13.55 12.63
N ALA A 311 1.18 -13.18 13.04
CA ALA A 311 0.82 -13.12 14.47
C ALA A 311 0.84 -14.51 15.15
N GLN A 312 0.50 -15.59 14.44
CA GLN A 312 0.64 -16.97 14.95
C GLN A 312 2.11 -17.37 15.16
N VAL A 313 2.99 -17.01 14.22
CA VAL A 313 4.42 -17.25 14.36
C VAL A 313 5.00 -16.49 15.55
N VAL A 314 4.62 -15.22 15.72
CA VAL A 314 5.05 -14.42 16.88
C VAL A 314 4.56 -15.07 18.18
N ALA A 315 3.27 -15.37 18.29
CA ALA A 315 2.69 -15.98 19.50
C ALA A 315 3.34 -17.31 19.85
N GLY A 316 3.54 -18.20 18.87
CA GLY A 316 4.22 -19.49 19.10
C GLY A 316 5.64 -19.33 19.67
N ARG A 317 6.41 -18.37 19.13
CA ARG A 317 7.78 -18.12 19.62
C ARG A 317 7.82 -17.50 21.02
N VAL A 318 6.85 -16.64 21.34
CA VAL A 318 6.70 -16.07 22.69
C VAL A 318 6.37 -17.18 23.70
N ASP A 319 5.50 -18.12 23.33
CA ASP A 319 5.14 -19.25 24.21
C ASP A 319 6.32 -20.23 24.39
N GLU A 320 7.09 -20.52 23.33
CA GLU A 320 8.33 -21.30 23.40
C GLU A 320 9.35 -20.66 24.38
N ALA A 321 9.61 -19.35 24.22
CA ALA A 321 10.58 -18.64 25.07
C ALA A 321 10.19 -18.63 26.56
N ARG A 322 8.89 -18.60 26.88
CA ARG A 322 8.37 -18.67 28.24
C ARG A 322 8.60 -20.06 28.86
N GLN A 323 8.39 -21.13 28.08
CA GLN A 323 8.61 -22.50 28.51
C GLN A 323 10.10 -22.81 28.77
N ASP A 324 10.99 -22.24 27.98
CA ASP A 324 12.45 -22.40 28.16
C ASP A 324 12.97 -21.61 29.37
N SER A 325 12.19 -20.69 29.93
CA SER A 325 12.56 -19.85 31.09
C SER A 325 12.01 -20.35 32.42
N GLU A 326 11.09 -21.32 32.39
CA GLU A 326 10.52 -22.03 33.56
C GLU A 326 11.32 -23.31 33.86
#